data_87da38a64a2429ccb3a714f6a208d62b
#
_entry.id   87da38a64a2429ccb3a714f6a208d62b
#
_cell.length_a   1.000
_cell.length_b   1.000
_cell.length_c   1.000
_cell.angle_alpha   90.00
_cell.angle_beta   90.00
_cell.angle_gamma   90.00
#
_symmetry.space_group_name_H-M   'P 1'
#
loop_
_entity.id
_entity.type
_entity.pdbx_description
1 polymer ?
#
loop_
_entity_poly.entity_id
_entity_poly.type
_entity_poly.pdbx_seq_one_letter_code
_entity_poly.pdbx_strand_id
1 'polypeptide(L)'
;MKKANFSFIVYLSYLIMSVKDQKYIFELEKKFLRTDLPEIRPGYVVRVWTKVKEKDKERLSHFDGVVISVRGRGTGKTFTVRNIVGGVGVERIFPYYSPYIEKIEILRKIPVKRAKLYYLRYKKQSELFRE
;
A
#
# COMPACT_ATOMS: atom_id res chain seq x y z
N MET A 1 -31.92 -15.01 -20.88
CA MET A 1 -30.94 -15.31 -20.42
C MET A 1 -29.98 -14.55 -19.72
N LYS A 2 -29.17 -14.99 -19.11
CA LYS A 2 -28.78 -14.48 -17.93
C LYS A 2 -27.47 -13.84 -17.98
N LYS A 3 -27.48 -12.52 -17.93
CA LYS A 3 -26.26 -11.72 -17.94
C LYS A 3 -25.38 -12.00 -16.74
N ALA A 4 -25.96 -12.38 -15.64
CA ALA A 4 -25.25 -12.68 -14.42
C ALA A 4 -24.19 -13.74 -14.61
N ASN A 5 -24.36 -14.53 -15.63
CA ASN A 5 -23.50 -15.66 -15.86
C ASN A 5 -22.12 -15.28 -16.39
N PHE A 6 -21.93 -14.02 -16.85
CA PHE A 6 -20.62 -13.60 -17.31
C PHE A 6 -19.61 -13.64 -16.16
N SER A 7 -19.97 -13.09 -15.01
CA SER A 7 -19.13 -13.14 -13.82
C SER A 7 -18.89 -14.58 -13.36
N PHE A 8 -19.92 -15.40 -13.42
CA PHE A 8 -19.84 -16.81 -13.06
C PHE A 8 -18.93 -17.59 -14.02
N ILE A 9 -19.01 -17.29 -15.31
CA ILE A 9 -18.16 -17.92 -16.31
C ILE A 9 -16.69 -17.58 -16.07
N VAL A 10 -16.39 -16.33 -15.74
CA VAL A 10 -15.02 -15.91 -15.40
C VAL A 10 -14.52 -16.64 -14.16
N TYR A 11 -15.37 -16.79 -13.16
CA TYR A 11 -15.03 -17.53 -11.95
C TYR A 11 -14.77 -19.00 -12.24
N LEU A 12 -15.62 -19.62 -13.05
CA LEU A 12 -15.41 -21.01 -13.47
C LEU A 12 -14.13 -21.18 -14.27
N SER A 13 -13.84 -20.26 -15.16
CA SER A 13 -12.59 -20.29 -15.92
C SER A 13 -11.39 -20.26 -14.99
N TYR A 14 -11.45 -19.44 -13.95
CA TYR A 14 -10.41 -19.36 -12.95
C TYR A 14 -10.25 -20.67 -12.20
N LEU A 15 -11.36 -21.30 -11.81
CA LEU A 15 -11.34 -22.58 -11.11
C LEU A 15 -10.81 -23.74 -11.97
N ILE A 16 -11.06 -23.66 -13.26
CA ILE A 16 -10.65 -24.69 -14.21
C ILE A 16 -9.18 -24.53 -14.61
N MET A 17 -8.58 -23.37 -14.33
CA MET A 17 -7.17 -23.15 -14.63
C MET A 17 -6.29 -24.22 -14.00
N SER A 18 -5.41 -24.78 -14.80
CA SER A 18 -4.49 -25.78 -14.32
C SER A 18 -3.43 -25.16 -13.42
N VAL A 19 -2.78 -25.98 -12.62
CA VAL A 19 -1.66 -25.54 -11.77
C VAL A 19 -0.58 -24.87 -12.62
N LYS A 20 -0.41 -25.32 -13.84
CA LYS A 20 0.55 -24.74 -14.77
C LYS A 20 0.20 -23.29 -15.11
N ASP A 21 -1.09 -23.02 -15.34
CA ASP A 21 -1.55 -21.68 -15.65
C ASP A 21 -1.44 -20.74 -14.44
N GLN A 22 -1.68 -21.28 -13.25
CA GLN A 22 -1.50 -20.51 -12.00
C GLN A 22 -0.04 -20.12 -11.79
N LYS A 23 0.87 -21.03 -12.12
CA LYS A 23 2.30 -20.74 -12.07
C LYS A 23 2.66 -19.62 -13.04
N TYR A 24 2.08 -19.66 -14.24
CA TYR A 24 2.29 -18.62 -15.25
C TYR A 24 1.82 -17.24 -14.77
N ILE A 25 0.66 -17.19 -14.14
CA ILE A 25 0.12 -15.96 -13.56
C ILE A 25 1.06 -15.44 -12.46
N PHE A 26 1.56 -16.32 -11.62
CA PHE A 26 2.50 -15.95 -10.56
C PHE A 26 3.80 -15.38 -11.13
N GLU A 27 4.30 -15.95 -12.21
CA GLU A 27 5.49 -15.42 -12.87
C GLU A 27 5.23 -14.06 -13.52
N LEU A 28 4.04 -13.85 -14.07
CA LEU A 28 3.66 -12.54 -14.61
C LEU A 28 3.58 -11.49 -13.51
N GLU A 29 3.00 -11.83 -12.36
CA GLU A 29 2.94 -10.91 -11.24
C GLU A 29 4.32 -10.50 -10.78
N LYS A 30 5.27 -11.42 -10.75
CA LYS A 30 6.65 -11.11 -10.36
C LYS A 30 7.29 -10.02 -11.21
N LYS A 31 6.92 -9.95 -12.48
CA LYS A 31 7.46 -8.94 -13.40
C LYS A 31 7.01 -7.54 -13.03
N PHE A 32 5.85 -7.41 -12.37
CA PHE A 32 5.31 -6.13 -11.97
C PHE A 32 5.67 -5.75 -10.54
N LEU A 33 6.31 -6.65 -9.79
CA LEU A 33 6.75 -6.37 -8.44
C LEU A 33 8.00 -5.49 -8.48
N ARG A 34 7.96 -4.42 -7.72
CA ARG A 34 9.10 -3.50 -7.61
C ARG A 34 10.07 -4.02 -6.57
N THR A 35 11.35 -3.95 -6.89
CA THR A 35 12.41 -4.35 -5.96
C THR A 35 13.19 -3.16 -5.41
N ASP A 36 12.90 -1.97 -5.93
CA ASP A 36 13.58 -0.73 -5.55
C ASP A 36 13.02 -0.08 -4.29
N LEU A 37 11.90 -0.58 -3.76
CA LEU A 37 11.28 -0.03 -2.57
C LEU A 37 11.70 -0.81 -1.33
N PRO A 38 11.89 -0.12 -0.18
CA PRO A 38 12.22 -0.79 1.06
C PRO A 38 11.02 -1.57 1.61
N GLU A 39 11.29 -2.55 2.45
CA GLU A 39 10.23 -3.28 3.13
C GLU A 39 9.54 -2.38 4.14
N ILE A 40 8.22 -2.35 4.11
CA ILE A 40 7.41 -1.51 4.98
C ILE A 40 6.72 -2.38 6.02
N ARG A 41 6.82 -1.98 7.28
CA ARG A 41 6.16 -2.66 8.40
C ARG A 41 5.43 -1.65 9.28
N PRO A 42 4.39 -2.07 10.00
CA PRO A 42 3.74 -1.18 10.97
C PRO A 42 4.73 -0.65 12.00
N GLY A 43 4.59 0.63 12.32
CA GLY A 43 5.48 1.31 13.26
C GLY A 43 6.60 2.09 12.61
N TYR A 44 6.80 1.94 11.31
CA TYR A 44 7.81 2.72 10.62
C TYR A 44 7.28 4.12 10.33
N VAL A 45 8.10 5.13 10.57
CA VAL A 45 7.81 6.50 10.15
C VAL A 45 8.43 6.66 8.77
N VAL A 46 7.58 6.93 7.78
CA VAL A 46 8.00 6.94 6.38
C VAL A 46 7.59 8.25 5.70
N ARG A 47 8.32 8.56 4.64
CA ARG A 47 7.97 9.63 3.72
C ARG A 47 7.76 8.99 2.35
N VAL A 48 6.54 9.08 1.86
CA VAL A 48 6.16 8.51 0.56
C VAL A 48 6.14 9.61 -0.48
N TRP A 49 6.97 9.49 -1.50
CA TRP A 49 7.03 10.44 -2.60
C TRP A 49 6.17 9.92 -3.75
N THR A 50 5.21 10.72 -4.18
CA THR A 50 4.31 10.35 -5.26
C THR A 50 4.40 11.35 -6.40
N LYS A 51 4.16 10.86 -7.61
CA LYS A 51 4.10 11.69 -8.81
C LYS A 51 2.68 12.22 -8.97
N VAL A 52 2.55 13.52 -9.08
CA VAL A 52 1.26 14.17 -9.30
C VAL A 52 1.29 14.84 -10.67
N LYS A 53 0.31 14.48 -11.51
CA LYS A 53 0.15 15.15 -12.79
C LYS A 53 -0.83 16.31 -12.63
N GLU A 54 -0.35 17.51 -12.85
CA GLU A 54 -1.19 18.70 -12.92
C GLU A 54 -1.09 19.28 -14.32
N LYS A 55 -2.18 19.21 -15.09
CA LYS A 55 -2.22 19.67 -16.49
C LYS A 55 -1.09 19.02 -17.29
N ASP A 56 -0.11 19.79 -17.77
CA ASP A 56 0.99 19.25 -18.57
C ASP A 56 2.27 19.06 -17.78
N LYS A 57 2.22 19.23 -16.45
CA LYS A 57 3.41 19.14 -15.61
C LYS A 57 3.31 18.01 -14.61
N GLU A 58 4.41 17.28 -14.44
CA GLU A 58 4.55 16.32 -13.36
C GLU A 58 5.33 16.97 -12.24
N ARG A 59 4.85 16.80 -11.01
CA ARG A 59 5.59 17.22 -9.84
C ARG A 59 5.57 16.13 -8.79
N LEU A 60 6.56 16.15 -7.91
CA LEU A 60 6.63 15.23 -6.79
C LEU A 60 5.93 15.84 -5.59
N SER A 61 5.11 15.04 -4.95
CA SER A 61 4.48 15.39 -3.68
C SER A 61 4.87 14.33 -2.67
N HIS A 62 4.94 14.69 -1.40
CA HIS A 62 5.25 13.71 -0.37
C HIS A 62 4.20 13.72 0.74
N PHE A 63 4.09 12.58 1.40
CA PHE A 63 3.23 12.43 2.58
C PHE A 63 4.05 11.67 3.63
N ASP A 64 4.20 12.30 4.78
CA ASP A 64 4.95 11.73 5.89
C ASP A 64 3.98 11.18 6.92
N GLY A 65 4.36 10.14 7.62
CA GLY A 65 3.55 9.63 8.70
C GLY A 65 4.00 8.28 9.19
N VAL A 66 3.20 7.72 10.08
CA VAL A 66 3.44 6.41 10.68
C VAL A 66 2.64 5.36 9.94
N VAL A 67 3.28 4.27 9.55
CA VAL A 67 2.58 3.13 8.96
C VAL A 67 1.78 2.42 10.05
N ILE A 68 0.46 2.43 9.93
CA ILE A 68 -0.42 1.81 10.93
C ILE A 68 -0.86 0.41 10.53
N SER A 69 -0.81 0.08 9.25
CA SER A 69 -1.16 -1.26 8.78
C SER A 69 -0.55 -1.57 7.43
N VAL A 70 -0.28 -2.84 7.19
CA VAL A 70 0.13 -3.36 5.88
C VAL A 70 -0.78 -4.53 5.57
N ARG A 71 -1.40 -4.54 4.40
CA ARG A 71 -2.36 -5.55 3.97
C ARG A 71 -2.04 -6.08 2.59
N GLY A 72 -2.53 -7.27 2.31
CA GLY A 72 -2.49 -7.86 0.98
C GLY A 72 -1.21 -8.59 0.65
N ARG A 73 -1.21 -9.20 -0.51
CA ARG A 73 -0.09 -10.00 -1.01
C ARG A 73 0.12 -9.69 -2.49
N GLY A 74 1.35 -9.90 -2.97
CA GLY A 74 1.69 -9.69 -4.36
C GLY A 74 1.40 -8.27 -4.80
N THR A 75 0.81 -8.12 -5.98
CA THR A 75 0.49 -6.80 -6.53
C THR A 75 -0.61 -6.06 -5.78
N GLY A 76 -1.37 -6.78 -4.94
CA GLY A 76 -2.42 -6.18 -4.13
C GLY A 76 -1.96 -5.66 -2.78
N LYS A 77 -0.68 -5.67 -2.50
CA LYS A 77 -0.15 -5.20 -1.23
C LYS A 77 -0.33 -3.69 -1.08
N THR A 78 -0.91 -3.27 0.04
CA THR A 78 -1.13 -1.86 0.36
C THR A 78 -0.66 -1.57 1.77
N PHE A 79 -0.31 -0.32 2.04
CA PHE A 79 -0.01 0.13 3.39
C PHE A 79 -0.72 1.44 3.67
N THR A 80 -1.09 1.65 4.93
CA THR A 80 -1.80 2.84 5.38
C THR A 80 -0.87 3.69 6.23
N VAL A 81 -0.75 4.96 5.88
CA VAL A 81 0.09 5.93 6.58
C VAL A 81 -0.82 6.96 7.24
N ARG A 82 -0.59 7.21 8.53
CA ARG A 82 -1.34 8.20 9.28
C ARG A 82 -0.47 9.35 9.72
N ASN A 83 -0.98 10.55 9.55
CA ASN A 83 -0.36 11.76 10.07
C ASN A 83 -1.45 12.72 10.55
N ILE A 84 -1.06 13.70 11.33
CA ILE A 84 -1.95 14.78 11.75
C ILE A 84 -1.46 16.06 11.09
N VAL A 85 -2.30 16.63 10.22
CA VAL A 85 -1.99 17.82 9.47
C VAL A 85 -2.98 18.91 9.88
N GLY A 86 -2.46 20.03 10.39
CA GLY A 86 -3.32 21.14 10.82
C GLY A 86 -4.32 20.76 11.91
N GLY A 87 -3.95 19.83 12.79
CA GLY A 87 -4.83 19.36 13.86
C GLY A 87 -5.83 18.30 13.42
N VAL A 88 -5.84 17.92 12.13
CA VAL A 88 -6.77 16.93 11.59
C VAL A 88 -5.99 15.65 11.28
N GLY A 89 -6.50 14.50 11.74
CA GLY A 89 -5.91 13.20 11.43
C GLY A 89 -6.19 12.82 9.98
N VAL A 90 -5.15 12.51 9.24
CA VAL A 90 -5.22 12.12 7.83
C VAL A 90 -4.61 10.75 7.67
N GLU A 91 -5.34 9.86 7.01
CA GLU A 91 -4.84 8.53 6.66
C GLU A 91 -4.90 8.38 5.15
N ARG A 92 -3.81 7.88 4.58
CA ARG A 92 -3.76 7.58 3.16
C ARG A 92 -3.33 6.14 2.95
N ILE A 93 -4.00 5.47 2.03
CA ILE A 93 -3.69 4.11 1.65
C ILE A 93 -2.89 4.16 0.36
N PHE A 94 -1.70 3.56 0.38
CA PHE A 94 -0.82 3.52 -0.78
C PHE A 94 -0.66 2.09 -1.26
N PRO A 95 -0.91 1.82 -2.54
CA PRO A 95 -0.52 0.54 -3.13
C PRO A 95 1.01 0.44 -3.18
N TYR A 96 1.58 -0.62 -2.59
CA TYR A 96 3.04 -0.74 -2.46
C TYR A 96 3.75 -0.77 -3.82
N TYR A 97 3.14 -1.42 -4.80
CA TYR A 97 3.76 -1.59 -6.12
C TYR A 97 3.26 -0.60 -7.17
N SER A 98 2.61 0.49 -6.73
CA SER A 98 2.09 1.50 -7.66
C SER A 98 3.19 2.23 -8.41
N PRO A 99 3.05 2.43 -9.73
CA PRO A 99 4.02 3.22 -10.49
C PRO A 99 4.00 4.71 -10.12
N TYR A 100 2.96 5.18 -9.44
CA TYR A 100 2.88 6.56 -8.98
C TYR A 100 3.79 6.85 -7.80
N ILE A 101 4.21 5.82 -7.07
CA ILE A 101 5.15 5.98 -5.97
C ILE A 101 6.55 6.09 -6.54
N GLU A 102 7.17 7.25 -6.37
CA GLU A 102 8.55 7.46 -6.84
C GLU A 102 9.54 6.76 -5.92
N LYS A 103 9.43 7.03 -4.63
CA LYS A 103 10.28 6.40 -3.63
C LYS A 103 9.64 6.46 -2.25
N ILE A 104 10.12 5.63 -1.35
CA ILE A 104 9.71 5.61 0.05
C ILE A 104 10.97 5.72 0.89
N GLU A 105 11.01 6.74 1.75
CA GLU A 105 12.10 6.94 2.69
C GLU A 105 11.67 6.48 4.07
N ILE A 106 12.44 5.63 4.72
CA ILE A 106 12.17 5.24 6.09
C ILE A 106 12.94 6.20 6.99
N LEU A 107 12.19 7.07 7.69
CA LEU A 107 12.78 8.07 8.55
C LEU A 107 13.13 7.50 9.92
N ARG A 108 12.30 6.59 10.42
CA ARG A 108 12.46 6.04 11.76
C ARG A 108 11.75 4.70 11.83
N LYS A 109 12.28 3.79 12.64
CA LYS A 109 11.66 2.50 12.93
C LYS A 109 11.30 2.44 14.39
N ILE A 110 10.01 2.50 14.69
CA ILE A 110 9.51 2.44 16.07
C ILE A 110 9.11 1.01 16.37
N PRO A 111 9.66 0.38 17.41
CA PRO A 111 9.27 -0.99 17.75
C PRO A 111 7.83 -1.02 18.23
N VAL A 112 7.03 -1.94 17.68
CA VAL A 112 5.63 -2.10 18.04
C VAL A 112 5.33 -3.57 18.23
N LYS A 113 4.35 -3.85 19.09
CA LYS A 113 3.95 -5.23 19.39
C LYS A 113 2.80 -5.71 18.52
N ARG A 114 2.02 -4.79 17.95
CA ARG A 114 0.82 -5.12 17.19
C ARG A 114 1.06 -4.99 15.70
N ALA A 115 0.44 -5.87 14.93
CA ALA A 115 0.48 -5.81 13.47
C ALA A 115 -0.40 -4.68 12.92
N LYS A 116 -1.43 -4.27 13.66
CA LYS A 116 -2.33 -3.19 13.29
C LYS A 116 -2.31 -2.14 14.39
N LEU A 117 -2.00 -0.91 14.02
CA LEU A 117 -1.79 0.19 14.96
C LEU A 117 -2.95 1.19 14.93
N TYR A 118 -4.18 0.69 14.85
CA TYR A 118 -5.35 1.55 14.77
C TYR A 118 -5.57 2.41 16.02
N TYR A 119 -4.99 2.01 17.17
CA TYR A 119 -5.07 2.82 18.37
C TYR A 119 -4.42 4.20 18.21
N LEU A 120 -3.52 4.36 17.24
CA LEU A 120 -2.88 5.64 16.96
C LEU A 120 -3.87 6.71 16.47
N ARG A 121 -5.06 6.29 16.05
CA ARG A 121 -6.12 7.22 15.64
C ARG A 121 -6.57 8.12 16.78
N TYR A 122 -6.37 7.69 18.02
CA TYR A 122 -6.78 8.42 19.21
C TYR A 122 -5.61 9.19 19.86
N LYS A 123 -4.42 9.16 19.24
CA LYS A 123 -3.23 9.82 19.77
C LYS A 123 -3.01 11.18 19.15
N LYS A 124 -2.43 12.08 19.93
CA LYS A 124 -2.06 13.41 19.45
C LYS A 124 -0.81 13.32 18.57
N GLN A 125 -0.57 14.36 17.78
CA GLN A 125 0.57 14.39 16.87
C GLN A 125 1.91 14.17 17.59
N SER A 126 2.07 14.76 18.76
CA SER A 126 3.29 14.59 19.55
C SER A 126 3.54 13.14 19.97
N GLU A 127 2.48 12.35 20.04
CA GLU A 127 2.57 10.96 20.45
C GLU A 127 2.75 9.99 19.28
N LEU A 128 2.38 10.42 18.06
CA LEU A 128 2.52 9.56 16.88
C LEU A 128 3.97 9.23 16.56
N PHE A 129 4.86 10.17 16.81
CA PHE A 129 6.27 10.01 16.47
C PHE A 129 7.15 9.69 17.69
N ARG A 130 6.53 9.37 18.81
CA ARG A 130 7.27 8.98 20.00
C ARG A 130 7.81 7.57 19.88
N GLU A 131 9.02 7.41 20.36
CA GLU A 131 9.64 6.09 20.47
C GLU A 131 9.01 5.26 21.58
#